data_4a957b4a4c4c55a342c192237e76984e
#
_entry.id   4a957b4a4c4c55a342c192237e76984e
#
_cell.length_a   1.000
_cell.length_b   1.000
_cell.length_c   1.000
_cell.angle_alpha   90.00
_cell.angle_beta   90.00
_cell.angle_gamma   90.00
#
_symmetry.space_group_name_H-M   'P 1'
#
loop_
_entity.id
_entity.type
_entity.pdbx_description
1 polymer ?
#
loop_
_entity_poly.entity_id
_entity_poly.type
_entity_poly.pdbx_seq_one_letter_code
_entity_poly.pdbx_strand_id
1 'polypeptide(L)'
;SCSFAEKINNAETFGAVAVIIYNNTTGIISMDTTGSTLPAGSILQSDGTILKGLTPLTVSVGPDSNVTSFVSVDPPDTIGSFSSRGPRGFDSKLKPEIAAPGVAIFAADMGSGTLGVSYNGTSMAAPHVAGVAALIKQARPGWTNEQIKAAIMNTAVDLADPASAQIPRQG
;
A
#
# COMPACT_ATOMS: atom_id res chain seq x y z
N SER A 1 -7.16 -10.68 -14.70
CA SER A 1 -7.84 -10.20 -13.49
C SER A 1 -8.52 -8.89 -13.83
N CYS A 2 -9.76 -8.69 -13.39
CA CYS A 2 -10.50 -7.48 -13.68
C CYS A 2 -10.28 -6.46 -12.52
N SER A 3 -10.20 -5.17 -12.85
CA SER A 3 -10.04 -4.09 -11.89
C SER A 3 -11.28 -3.96 -10.97
N PHE A 4 -11.15 -3.20 -9.87
CA PHE A 4 -12.30 -2.95 -9.01
C PHE A 4 -13.35 -2.11 -9.71
N ALA A 5 -12.94 -1.10 -10.49
CA ALA A 5 -13.85 -0.30 -11.28
C ALA A 5 -14.64 -1.15 -12.28
N GLU A 6 -14.00 -2.08 -13.01
CA GLU A 6 -14.71 -3.01 -13.91
C GLU A 6 -15.73 -3.90 -13.17
N LYS A 7 -15.41 -4.38 -11.98
CA LYS A 7 -16.35 -5.19 -11.18
C LYS A 7 -17.57 -4.37 -10.75
N ILE A 8 -17.35 -3.11 -10.36
CA ILE A 8 -18.42 -2.19 -9.96
C ILE A 8 -19.30 -1.84 -11.15
N ASN A 9 -18.72 -1.47 -12.29
CA ASN A 9 -19.45 -1.13 -13.50
C ASN A 9 -20.22 -2.33 -14.08
N ASN A 10 -19.66 -3.54 -13.98
CA ASN A 10 -20.39 -4.75 -14.33
C ASN A 10 -21.61 -4.97 -13.43
N ALA A 11 -21.47 -4.76 -12.12
CA ALA A 11 -22.60 -4.89 -11.19
C ALA A 11 -23.70 -3.86 -11.51
N GLU A 12 -23.33 -2.62 -11.87
CA GLU A 12 -24.27 -1.59 -12.33
C GLU A 12 -25.06 -2.04 -13.56
N THR A 13 -24.38 -2.66 -14.54
CA THR A 13 -25.02 -3.21 -15.75
C THR A 13 -26.10 -4.24 -15.41
N PHE A 14 -25.96 -4.95 -14.29
CA PHE A 14 -26.96 -5.89 -13.79
C PHE A 14 -27.95 -5.28 -12.78
N GLY A 15 -28.00 -3.94 -12.68
CA GLY A 15 -28.99 -3.22 -11.89
C GLY A 15 -28.62 -2.99 -10.41
N ALA A 16 -27.36 -3.19 -10.05
CA ALA A 16 -26.90 -2.82 -8.70
C ALA A 16 -26.94 -1.29 -8.51
N VAL A 17 -27.25 -0.84 -7.30
CA VAL A 17 -27.26 0.58 -6.92
C VAL A 17 -26.09 0.91 -5.99
N ALA A 18 -25.42 -0.08 -5.45
CA ALA A 18 -24.18 0.03 -4.66
C ALA A 18 -23.47 -1.32 -4.66
N VAL A 19 -22.18 -1.34 -4.38
CA VAL A 19 -21.37 -2.57 -4.36
C VAL A 19 -20.56 -2.66 -3.07
N ILE A 20 -20.65 -3.79 -2.39
CA ILE A 20 -19.80 -4.14 -1.26
C ILE A 20 -18.87 -5.26 -1.69
N ILE A 21 -17.57 -5.04 -1.60
CA ILE A 21 -16.55 -6.03 -1.94
C ILE A 21 -15.84 -6.49 -0.67
N TYR A 22 -15.72 -7.79 -0.49
CA TYR A 22 -14.90 -8.35 0.58
C TYR A 22 -13.72 -9.14 0.03
N ASN A 23 -12.64 -9.18 0.79
CA ASN A 23 -11.43 -9.88 0.39
C ASN A 23 -11.64 -11.39 0.37
N ASN A 24 -10.87 -12.09 -0.43
CA ASN A 24 -10.77 -13.57 -0.40
C ASN A 24 -9.71 -14.07 0.59
N THR A 25 -8.98 -13.14 1.22
CA THR A 25 -8.01 -13.40 2.30
C THR A 25 -8.27 -12.48 3.48
N THR A 26 -7.54 -12.66 4.57
CA THR A 26 -7.61 -11.76 5.74
C THR A 26 -7.13 -10.35 5.38
N GLY A 27 -7.76 -9.33 5.95
CA GLY A 27 -7.42 -7.92 5.76
C GLY A 27 -8.44 -7.15 4.90
N ILE A 28 -8.36 -5.82 4.97
CA ILE A 28 -9.18 -4.90 4.18
C ILE A 28 -8.52 -4.69 2.82
N ILE A 29 -9.33 -4.56 1.77
CA ILE A 29 -8.87 -4.21 0.44
C ILE A 29 -8.89 -2.69 0.30
N SER A 30 -7.77 -2.10 -0.10
CA SER A 30 -7.77 -0.75 -0.67
C SER A 30 -8.19 -0.87 -2.13
N MET A 31 -9.32 -0.27 -2.48
CA MET A 31 -9.88 -0.34 -3.82
C MET A 31 -9.62 0.96 -4.58
N ASP A 32 -9.04 0.85 -5.77
CA ASP A 32 -9.11 1.92 -6.75
C ASP A 32 -10.45 1.83 -7.48
N THR A 33 -11.32 2.78 -7.20
CA THR A 33 -12.66 2.89 -7.80
C THR A 33 -12.73 3.99 -8.86
N THR A 34 -11.60 4.53 -9.29
CA THR A 34 -11.54 5.56 -10.33
C THR A 34 -12.23 5.06 -11.60
N GLY A 35 -13.19 5.83 -12.08
CA GLY A 35 -13.99 5.46 -13.27
C GLY A 35 -15.21 4.59 -12.97
N SER A 36 -15.56 4.36 -11.69
CA SER A 36 -16.84 3.78 -11.31
C SER A 36 -17.86 4.87 -10.95
N THR A 37 -19.13 4.59 -11.23
CA THR A 37 -20.25 5.52 -11.00
C THR A 37 -21.06 5.15 -9.76
N LEU A 38 -21.00 3.89 -9.33
CA LEU A 38 -21.72 3.42 -8.16
C LEU A 38 -20.93 3.63 -6.86
N PRO A 39 -21.62 3.94 -5.75
CA PRO A 39 -21.02 3.84 -4.44
C PRO A 39 -20.49 2.44 -4.18
N ALA A 40 -19.22 2.36 -3.76
CA ALA A 40 -18.60 1.08 -3.46
C ALA A 40 -17.76 1.16 -2.18
N GLY A 41 -17.80 0.11 -1.40
CA GLY A 41 -17.04 -0.02 -0.17
C GLY A 41 -16.41 -1.40 -0.03
N SER A 42 -15.34 -1.49 0.77
CA SER A 42 -14.70 -2.76 1.12
C SER A 42 -14.95 -3.11 2.58
N ILE A 43 -15.10 -4.39 2.85
CA ILE A 43 -15.26 -4.95 4.20
C ILE A 43 -14.32 -6.14 4.40
N LEU A 44 -14.14 -6.55 5.64
CA LEU A 44 -13.36 -7.74 5.97
C LEU A 44 -13.97 -9.01 5.36
N GLN A 45 -13.14 -10.02 5.12
CA GLN A 45 -13.59 -11.33 4.66
C GLN A 45 -14.61 -11.96 5.62
N SER A 46 -14.37 -11.85 6.95
CA SER A 46 -15.28 -12.36 7.99
C SER A 46 -16.68 -11.76 7.86
N ASP A 47 -16.74 -10.44 7.70
CA ASP A 47 -18.00 -9.69 7.61
C ASP A 47 -18.73 -10.01 6.31
N GLY A 48 -17.99 -10.07 5.19
CA GLY A 48 -18.56 -10.46 3.90
C GLY A 48 -19.13 -11.88 3.89
N THR A 49 -18.48 -12.79 4.59
CA THR A 49 -18.98 -14.17 4.76
C THR A 49 -20.29 -14.21 5.58
N ILE A 50 -20.37 -13.39 6.62
CA ILE A 50 -21.60 -13.26 7.43
C ILE A 50 -22.71 -12.65 6.57
N LEU A 51 -22.46 -11.54 5.89
CA LEU A 51 -23.46 -10.86 5.06
C LEU A 51 -24.00 -11.77 3.95
N LYS A 52 -23.15 -12.57 3.33
CA LYS A 52 -23.56 -13.53 2.30
C LYS A 52 -24.55 -14.60 2.81
N GLY A 53 -24.50 -14.90 4.09
CA GLY A 53 -25.42 -15.85 4.73
C GLY A 53 -26.77 -15.25 5.16
N LEU A 54 -26.90 -13.91 5.12
CA LEU A 54 -28.10 -13.19 5.54
C LEU A 54 -28.96 -12.84 4.31
N THR A 55 -30.04 -13.58 4.11
CA THR A 55 -31.01 -13.29 3.03
C THR A 55 -32.44 -13.40 3.58
N PRO A 56 -33.30 -12.37 3.39
CA PRO A 56 -33.02 -11.05 2.77
C PRO A 56 -32.23 -10.13 3.69
N LEU A 57 -31.36 -9.30 3.13
CA LEU A 57 -30.54 -8.35 3.84
C LEU A 57 -30.79 -6.93 3.32
N THR A 58 -31.09 -6.00 4.23
CA THR A 58 -31.09 -4.57 3.93
C THR A 58 -29.85 -3.94 4.53
N VAL A 59 -29.06 -3.27 3.68
CA VAL A 59 -27.87 -2.53 4.09
C VAL A 59 -28.14 -1.04 3.92
N SER A 60 -27.90 -0.27 4.99
CA SER A 60 -27.92 1.20 4.93
C SER A 60 -26.48 1.72 4.96
N VAL A 61 -26.11 2.52 3.99
CA VAL A 61 -24.84 3.25 3.97
C VAL A 61 -25.15 4.66 4.47
N GLY A 62 -24.57 5.02 5.61
CA GLY A 62 -24.73 6.35 6.20
C GLY A 62 -23.92 7.41 5.45
N PRO A 63 -24.08 8.70 5.82
CA PRO A 63 -23.27 9.78 5.26
C PRO A 63 -21.78 9.56 5.58
N ASP A 64 -20.91 10.17 4.78
CA ASP A 64 -19.45 10.03 4.87
C ASP A 64 -18.87 10.27 6.27
N SER A 65 -19.54 11.07 7.10
CA SER A 65 -19.20 11.28 8.51
C SER A 65 -19.27 10.02 9.38
N ASN A 66 -19.98 8.99 8.93
CA ASN A 66 -20.09 7.68 9.61
C ASN A 66 -19.18 6.62 8.99
N VAL A 67 -18.51 6.94 7.90
CA VAL A 67 -17.47 6.08 7.33
C VAL A 67 -16.23 6.25 8.19
N THR A 68 -16.01 5.31 9.09
CA THR A 68 -14.70 5.14 9.69
C THR A 68 -13.80 4.64 8.58
N SER A 69 -13.03 5.53 7.97
CA SER A 69 -11.93 5.08 7.12
C SER A 69 -10.97 4.33 8.05
N PHE A 70 -11.06 3.02 8.04
CA PHE A 70 -9.99 2.22 8.60
C PHE A 70 -8.80 2.41 7.65
N VAL A 71 -8.03 3.44 7.90
CA VAL A 71 -6.64 3.39 7.51
C VAL A 71 -6.12 2.18 8.26
N SER A 72 -5.84 1.10 7.56
CA SER A 72 -4.98 0.05 8.08
C SER A 72 -3.66 0.75 8.35
N VAL A 73 -3.54 1.28 9.55
CA VAL A 73 -2.28 1.84 10.02
C VAL A 73 -1.47 0.61 10.34
N ASP A 74 -0.71 0.12 9.35
CA ASP A 74 0.41 -0.73 9.70
C ASP A 74 1.15 0.03 10.82
N PRO A 75 1.42 -0.59 11.96
CA PRO A 75 2.08 0.09 13.06
C PRO A 75 3.31 0.82 12.53
N PRO A 76 3.67 1.99 13.06
CA PRO A 76 4.91 2.67 12.68
C PRO A 76 6.09 1.69 12.72
N ASP A 77 7.04 1.84 11.82
CA ASP A 77 8.23 1.00 11.72
C ASP A 77 7.96 -0.50 11.41
N THR A 78 6.86 -0.79 10.71
CA THR A 78 6.57 -2.13 10.20
C THR A 78 6.70 -2.20 8.68
N ILE A 79 6.88 -3.40 8.15
CA ILE A 79 6.90 -3.63 6.70
C ILE A 79 5.47 -3.79 6.19
N GLY A 80 5.06 -2.92 5.28
CA GLY A 80 3.75 -3.02 4.63
C GLY A 80 3.51 -4.40 4.02
N SER A 81 2.31 -4.93 4.19
CA SER A 81 1.94 -6.29 3.76
C SER A 81 2.14 -6.55 2.25
N PHE A 82 2.12 -5.50 1.44
CA PHE A 82 2.34 -5.55 0.00
C PHE A 82 3.83 -5.60 -0.39
N SER A 83 4.76 -5.37 0.56
CA SER A 83 6.19 -5.32 0.26
C SER A 83 6.76 -6.71 0.03
N SER A 84 7.60 -6.82 -1.00
CA SER A 84 8.39 -8.04 -1.21
C SER A 84 9.46 -8.17 -0.11
N ARG A 85 9.70 -9.40 0.32
CA ARG A 85 10.63 -9.71 1.43
C ARG A 85 11.91 -10.41 0.98
N GLY A 86 12.06 -10.63 -0.34
CA GLY A 86 13.22 -11.34 -0.88
C GLY A 86 13.30 -12.82 -0.45
N PRO A 87 14.44 -13.48 -0.67
CA PRO A 87 15.57 -13.04 -1.50
C PRO A 87 15.23 -12.97 -2.99
N ARG A 88 16.15 -12.42 -3.82
CA ARG A 88 15.98 -12.38 -5.27
C ARG A 88 15.99 -13.80 -5.86
N GLY A 89 14.98 -14.13 -6.69
CA GLY A 89 14.64 -15.50 -7.02
C GLY A 89 15.67 -16.28 -7.85
N PHE A 90 16.63 -15.63 -8.55
CA PHE A 90 17.57 -16.35 -9.42
C PHE A 90 19.00 -16.42 -8.89
N ASP A 91 19.41 -15.51 -8.00
CA ASP A 91 20.78 -15.46 -7.47
C ASP A 91 20.83 -15.33 -5.94
N SER A 92 19.68 -15.42 -5.29
CA SER A 92 19.52 -15.37 -3.84
C SER A 92 20.14 -14.15 -3.15
N LYS A 93 20.40 -13.06 -3.89
CA LYS A 93 20.90 -11.83 -3.31
C LYS A 93 19.85 -11.17 -2.42
N LEU A 94 20.35 -10.46 -1.40
CA LEU A 94 19.52 -9.67 -0.52
C LEU A 94 18.73 -8.63 -1.32
N LYS A 95 17.39 -8.72 -1.25
CA LYS A 95 16.43 -7.77 -1.79
C LYS A 95 15.13 -7.82 -0.95
N PRO A 96 14.54 -6.68 -0.64
CA PRO A 96 15.09 -5.31 -0.74
C PRO A 96 16.26 -5.11 0.21
N GLU A 97 17.16 -4.18 -0.11
CA GLU A 97 18.33 -3.88 0.71
C GLU A 97 18.04 -2.89 1.85
N ILE A 98 16.96 -2.13 1.69
CA ILE A 98 16.55 -1.11 2.67
C ILE A 98 15.04 -0.90 2.61
N ALA A 99 14.44 -0.54 3.73
CA ALA A 99 13.07 -0.08 3.83
C ALA A 99 13.03 1.45 3.93
N ALA A 100 11.95 2.04 3.43
CA ALA A 100 11.66 3.47 3.53
C ALA A 100 10.13 3.67 3.61
N PRO A 101 9.65 4.84 4.06
CA PRO A 101 8.22 5.11 4.13
C PRO A 101 7.52 4.87 2.80
N GLY A 102 6.48 4.04 2.81
CA GLY A 102 5.73 3.64 1.62
C GLY A 102 4.22 3.50 1.86
N VAL A 103 3.73 3.84 3.06
CA VAL A 103 2.31 3.78 3.44
C VAL A 103 1.80 5.17 3.73
N ALA A 104 0.64 5.52 3.19
CA ALA A 104 -0.01 6.82 3.32
C ALA A 104 0.90 8.01 2.93
N ILE A 105 1.67 7.85 1.86
CA ILE A 105 2.58 8.88 1.37
C ILE A 105 1.79 9.92 0.58
N PHE A 106 1.70 11.11 1.16
CA PHE A 106 1.03 12.25 0.54
C PHE A 106 2.00 13.04 -0.35
N ALA A 107 1.61 13.25 -1.58
CA ALA A 107 2.41 13.99 -2.57
C ALA A 107 1.52 14.79 -3.53
N ALA A 108 2.12 15.63 -4.35
CA ALA A 108 1.41 16.38 -5.37
C ALA A 108 0.74 15.43 -6.38
N ASP A 109 -0.53 15.67 -6.67
CA ASP A 109 -1.29 14.91 -7.64
C ASP A 109 -1.02 15.43 -9.05
N MET A 110 -0.56 14.53 -9.91
CA MET A 110 -0.16 14.87 -11.28
C MET A 110 -1.35 15.36 -12.10
N GLY A 111 -1.21 16.54 -12.70
CA GLY A 111 -2.25 17.13 -13.58
C GLY A 111 -3.35 17.86 -12.83
N SER A 112 -3.39 17.85 -11.51
CA SER A 112 -4.41 18.52 -10.70
C SER A 112 -4.09 20.00 -10.40
N GLY A 113 -2.88 20.46 -10.69
CA GLY A 113 -2.38 21.80 -10.37
C GLY A 113 -1.91 21.94 -8.93
N THR A 114 -2.82 21.98 -7.96
CA THR A 114 -2.50 22.25 -6.55
C THR A 114 -3.01 21.18 -5.57
N LEU A 115 -3.64 20.12 -6.08
CA LEU A 115 -4.16 19.06 -5.21
C LEU A 115 -3.06 18.09 -4.81
N GLY A 116 -3.30 17.38 -3.73
CA GLY A 116 -2.46 16.29 -3.26
C GLY A 116 -3.20 14.97 -3.27
N VAL A 117 -2.46 13.88 -3.33
CA VAL A 117 -2.98 12.53 -3.31
C VAL A 117 -2.13 11.67 -2.39
N SER A 118 -2.74 10.68 -1.74
CA SER A 118 -2.05 9.73 -0.87
C SER A 118 -2.03 8.35 -1.51
N TYR A 119 -0.84 7.75 -1.61
CA TYR A 119 -0.65 6.40 -2.12
C TYR A 119 0.08 5.49 -1.14
N ASN A 120 -0.13 4.19 -1.32
CA ASN A 120 0.61 3.12 -0.64
C ASN A 120 1.38 2.31 -1.68
N GLY A 121 2.63 1.98 -1.39
CA GLY A 121 3.41 1.10 -2.27
C GLY A 121 4.91 1.25 -2.09
N THR A 122 5.64 0.24 -2.51
CA THR A 122 7.09 0.30 -2.65
C THR A 122 7.53 1.38 -3.65
N SER A 123 6.62 1.75 -4.59
CA SER A 123 6.80 2.87 -5.51
C SER A 123 6.90 4.23 -4.80
N MET A 124 6.33 4.36 -3.59
CA MET A 124 6.44 5.56 -2.76
C MET A 124 7.69 5.51 -1.88
N ALA A 125 8.14 4.32 -1.47
CA ALA A 125 9.37 4.14 -0.72
C ALA A 125 10.63 4.40 -1.57
N ALA A 126 10.64 3.98 -2.83
CA ALA A 126 11.80 4.12 -3.73
C ALA A 126 12.27 5.59 -3.90
N PRO A 127 11.40 6.60 -4.14
CA PRO A 127 11.83 7.99 -4.26
C PRO A 127 12.38 8.56 -2.94
N HIS A 128 11.97 8.10 -1.77
CA HIS A 128 12.59 8.49 -0.50
C HIS A 128 14.06 8.06 -0.48
N VAL A 129 14.35 6.82 -0.84
CA VAL A 129 15.73 6.33 -0.93
C VAL A 129 16.53 7.06 -2.01
N ALA A 130 15.91 7.37 -3.15
CA ALA A 130 16.55 8.16 -4.20
C ALA A 130 16.92 9.57 -3.71
N GLY A 131 16.03 10.21 -2.93
CA GLY A 131 16.30 11.51 -2.31
C GLY A 131 17.47 11.45 -1.32
N VAL A 132 17.53 10.43 -0.47
CA VAL A 132 18.65 10.21 0.45
C VAL A 132 19.95 10.01 -0.33
N ALA A 133 19.93 9.20 -1.40
CA ALA A 133 21.11 9.01 -2.26
C ALA A 133 21.59 10.32 -2.91
N ALA A 134 20.66 11.16 -3.34
CA ALA A 134 20.99 12.49 -3.90
C ALA A 134 21.66 13.40 -2.87
N LEU A 135 21.16 13.44 -1.64
CA LEU A 135 21.76 14.22 -0.56
C LEU A 135 23.16 13.71 -0.20
N ILE A 136 23.37 12.40 -0.15
CA ILE A 136 24.69 11.82 0.08
C ILE A 136 25.63 12.17 -1.08
N LYS A 137 25.14 12.08 -2.33
CA LYS A 137 25.94 12.44 -3.51
C LYS A 137 26.33 13.92 -3.50
N GLN A 138 25.43 14.79 -3.07
CA GLN A 138 25.73 16.22 -2.88
C GLN A 138 26.81 16.44 -1.81
N ALA A 139 26.71 15.75 -0.68
CA ALA A 139 27.67 15.86 0.42
C ALA A 139 29.03 15.22 0.09
N ARG A 140 29.04 14.21 -0.77
CA ARG A 140 30.22 13.40 -1.16
C ARG A 140 30.28 13.20 -2.67
N PRO A 141 30.57 14.25 -3.46
CA PRO A 141 30.52 14.18 -4.93
C PRO A 141 31.43 13.11 -5.56
N GLY A 142 32.54 12.79 -4.89
CA GLY A 142 33.51 11.80 -5.36
C GLY A 142 33.13 10.34 -5.07
N TRP A 143 32.04 10.09 -4.31
CA TRP A 143 31.66 8.72 -3.99
C TRP A 143 31.03 7.99 -5.18
N THR A 144 31.35 6.71 -5.28
CA THR A 144 30.72 5.80 -6.26
C THR A 144 29.31 5.41 -5.81
N ASN A 145 28.53 4.84 -6.73
CA ASN A 145 27.18 4.35 -6.40
C ASN A 145 27.20 3.27 -5.32
N GLU A 146 28.22 2.40 -5.32
CA GLU A 146 28.40 1.37 -4.33
C GLU A 146 28.69 1.94 -2.95
N GLN A 147 29.50 2.99 -2.87
CA GLN A 147 29.79 3.69 -1.61
C GLN A 147 28.55 4.38 -1.06
N ILE A 148 27.74 5.05 -1.92
CA ILE A 148 26.48 5.66 -1.52
C ILE A 148 25.51 4.58 -1.01
N LYS A 149 25.36 3.48 -1.75
CA LYS A 149 24.51 2.36 -1.35
C LYS A 149 24.94 1.77 -0.01
N ALA A 150 26.23 1.52 0.16
CA ALA A 150 26.78 1.01 1.41
C ALA A 150 26.52 1.95 2.59
N ALA A 151 26.65 3.27 2.38
CA ALA A 151 26.35 4.26 3.41
C ALA A 151 24.87 4.20 3.83
N ILE A 152 23.95 4.15 2.87
CA ILE A 152 22.51 4.06 3.16
C ILE A 152 22.20 2.81 3.96
N MET A 153 22.73 1.65 3.56
CA MET A 153 22.46 0.37 4.21
C MET A 153 23.06 0.31 5.62
N ASN A 154 24.29 0.79 5.79
CA ASN A 154 25.02 0.68 7.05
C ASN A 154 24.58 1.69 8.12
N THR A 155 23.90 2.76 7.71
CA THR A 155 23.37 3.78 8.64
C THR A 155 21.87 3.66 8.88
N ALA A 156 21.22 2.67 8.28
CA ALA A 156 19.83 2.40 8.52
C ALA A 156 19.59 1.97 9.97
N VAL A 157 18.46 2.38 10.53
CA VAL A 157 18.00 1.93 11.84
C VAL A 157 17.11 0.69 11.70
N ASP A 158 17.05 -0.12 12.73
CA ASP A 158 16.19 -1.29 12.75
C ASP A 158 14.72 -0.88 12.86
N LEU A 159 13.87 -1.61 12.16
CA LEU A 159 12.44 -1.51 12.35
C LEU A 159 12.05 -2.13 13.71
N ALA A 160 11.06 -1.51 14.37
CA ALA A 160 10.61 -1.95 15.70
C ALA A 160 9.83 -3.27 15.67
N ASP A 161 9.28 -3.66 14.52
CA ASP A 161 8.47 -4.88 14.39
C ASP A 161 9.34 -6.14 14.34
N PRO A 162 9.18 -7.09 15.30
CA PRO A 162 9.89 -8.37 15.28
C PRO A 162 9.59 -9.22 14.04
N ALA A 163 8.43 -9.06 13.41
CA ALA A 163 8.10 -9.75 12.16
C ALA A 163 8.87 -9.18 10.97
N SER A 164 9.29 -7.92 11.01
CA SER A 164 10.18 -7.31 10.02
C SER A 164 11.65 -7.70 10.23
N ALA A 165 12.01 -8.18 11.41
CA ALA A 165 13.35 -8.71 11.70
C ALA A 165 13.69 -10.01 10.92
N GLN A 166 12.76 -10.56 10.18
CA GLN A 166 13.01 -11.66 9.24
C GLN A 166 13.64 -11.22 7.91
N ILE A 167 13.86 -9.93 7.70
CA ILE A 167 14.79 -9.50 6.67
C ILE A 167 16.18 -9.77 7.26
N PRO A 168 16.95 -10.75 6.73
CA PRO A 168 18.22 -11.08 7.33
C PRO A 168 19.09 -9.81 7.34
N ARG A 169 19.44 -9.36 8.55
CA ARG A 169 20.60 -8.51 8.73
C ARG A 169 21.78 -9.30 8.21
N GLN A 170 22.19 -9.01 7.01
CA GLN A 170 23.52 -9.36 6.56
C GLN A 170 24.26 -8.04 6.44
N GLY A 171 24.91 -7.68 7.56
CA GLY A 171 26.00 -6.73 7.54
C GLY A 171 27.15 -7.29 6.76
#